data_5f130c6a9a4c8e1f4e08a30671784e04
#
_entry.id   5f130c6a9a4c8e1f4e08a30671784e04
#
_cell.length_a   1.000
_cell.length_b   1.000
_cell.length_c   1.000
_cell.angle_alpha   90.00
_cell.angle_beta   90.00
_cell.angle_gamma   90.00
#
_symmetry.space_group_name_H-M   'P 1'
#
loop_
_entity.id
_entity.type
_entity.pdbx_description
1 polymer ?
#
loop_
_entity_poly.entity_id
_entity_poly.type
_entity_poly.pdbx_seq_one_letter_code
_entity_poly.pdbx_strand_id
1 'polypeptide(L)'
;MTPTEPPPAPLPTPEPDESVIFVTYGAEQGVVYASGIVPDRVDESGVCTLSAESNGDKRSADLEAGPTPTTMNCGEIRIPVPPGDWSLRLTYTSGSYSGFSGQVTVTVP
;
A
#
# COMPACT_ATOMS: atom_id res chain seq x y z
N MET A 1 -29.46 -3.96 -12.70
CA MET A 1 -29.11 -3.80 -12.72
C MET A 1 -28.64 -3.65 -12.68
N THR A 2 -28.48 -3.74 -12.46
CA THR A 2 -28.03 -3.58 -12.28
C THR A 2 -27.41 -3.32 -12.25
N PRO A 3 -27.38 -3.37 -12.28
CA PRO A 3 -26.69 -3.18 -11.98
C PRO A 3 -26.00 -3.02 -11.85
N THR A 4 -26.02 -3.12 -11.65
CA THR A 4 -25.39 -3.07 -11.38
C THR A 4 -24.58 -3.07 -11.16
N GLU A 5 -24.42 -3.21 -10.86
CA GLU A 5 -23.76 -3.24 -10.51
C GLU A 5 -22.99 -3.21 -10.45
N PRO A 6 -22.97 -3.25 -10.48
CA PRO A 6 -22.15 -3.21 -10.16
C PRO A 6 -21.48 -3.19 -10.03
N PRO A 7 -21.40 -3.32 -9.80
CA PRO A 7 -20.70 -3.32 -9.34
C PRO A 7 -20.02 -3.32 -9.18
N PRO A 8 -19.95 -3.47 -8.90
CA PRO A 8 -19.19 -3.38 -8.38
C PRO A 8 -18.48 -3.59 -8.19
N ALA A 9 -18.41 -3.79 -7.93
CA ALA A 9 -17.79 -3.91 -7.50
C ALA A 9 -17.28 -4.33 -7.14
N PRO A 10 -17.09 -4.62 -6.97
CA PRO A 10 -16.70 -4.98 -6.32
C PRO A 10 -16.10 -5.07 -5.59
N LEU A 11 -16.53 -5.34 -5.12
CA LEU A 11 -16.01 -5.43 -4.42
C LEU A 11 -15.37 -5.91 -4.22
N PRO A 12 -15.42 -5.50 -3.83
CA PRO A 12 -14.48 -6.38 -4.01
C PRO A 12 -14.19 -7.41 -3.10
N THR A 13 -14.33 -8.49 -3.49
CA THR A 13 -13.72 -9.60 -2.86
C THR A 13 -12.28 -9.26 -2.65
N PRO A 14 -11.74 -9.40 -1.47
CA PRO A 14 -10.31 -9.27 -1.32
C PRO A 14 -9.66 -10.20 -2.30
N GLU A 15 -8.83 -9.64 -3.13
CA GLU A 15 -8.03 -10.45 -4.00
C GLU A 15 -7.22 -11.40 -3.15
N PRO A 16 -7.04 -12.64 -3.56
CA PRO A 16 -6.18 -13.53 -2.80
C PRO A 16 -4.79 -12.95 -2.59
N ASP A 17 -4.38 -12.01 -3.43
CA ASP A 17 -3.07 -11.42 -3.37
C ASP A 17 -2.98 -10.18 -2.51
N GLU A 18 -4.10 -9.73 -1.95
CA GLU A 18 -4.07 -8.61 -1.02
C GLU A 18 -3.60 -9.10 0.34
N SER A 19 -2.30 -9.30 0.44
CA SER A 19 -1.71 -9.84 1.66
C SER A 19 -1.05 -8.77 2.50
N VAL A 20 -1.01 -7.53 2.03
CA VAL A 20 -0.46 -6.40 2.76
C VAL A 20 -1.61 -5.53 3.22
N ILE A 21 -1.59 -5.14 4.49
CA ILE A 21 -2.68 -4.37 5.08
C ILE A 21 -2.12 -3.03 5.55
N PHE A 22 -2.76 -1.93 5.12
CA PHE A 22 -2.41 -0.61 5.63
C PHE A 22 -2.75 -0.53 7.11
N VAL A 23 -1.79 -0.06 7.91
CA VAL A 23 -2.02 0.26 9.32
C VAL A 23 -2.36 1.74 9.43
N THR A 24 -1.57 2.59 8.78
CA THR A 24 -1.84 4.01 8.69
C THR A 24 -1.54 4.48 7.29
N TYR A 25 -2.21 5.53 6.86
CA TYR A 25 -1.88 6.21 5.61
C TYR A 25 -2.50 7.59 5.67
N GLY A 26 -1.94 8.50 4.89
CA GLY A 26 -2.48 9.84 4.83
C GLY A 26 -1.58 10.76 4.04
N ALA A 27 -1.89 12.05 4.18
CA ALA A 27 -1.16 13.09 3.49
C ALA A 27 -0.97 14.27 4.41
N GLU A 28 0.19 14.91 4.27
CA GLU A 28 0.49 16.17 4.92
C GLU A 28 0.94 17.12 3.83
N GLN A 29 1.22 18.35 4.18
CA GLN A 29 1.64 19.31 3.19
C GLN A 29 2.95 18.83 2.55
N GLY A 30 2.89 18.55 1.24
CA GLY A 30 4.05 18.18 0.47
C GLY A 30 4.47 16.73 0.59
N VAL A 31 3.67 15.85 1.24
CA VAL A 31 4.10 14.47 1.43
C VAL A 31 2.90 13.53 1.57
N VAL A 32 3.04 12.32 1.04
CA VAL A 32 2.14 11.20 1.36
C VAL A 32 2.92 10.19 2.18
N TYR A 33 2.21 9.46 3.04
CA TYR A 33 2.86 8.48 3.90
C TYR A 33 1.93 7.29 4.13
N ALA A 34 2.54 6.16 4.46
CA ALA A 34 1.78 4.96 4.79
C ALA A 34 2.67 3.99 5.55
N SER A 35 2.03 3.16 6.35
CA SER A 35 2.67 2.00 6.95
C SER A 35 1.73 0.82 6.84
N GLY A 36 2.27 -0.39 6.96
CA GLY A 36 1.46 -1.57 6.85
C GLY A 36 2.13 -2.80 7.42
N ILE A 37 1.40 -3.90 7.38
CA ILE A 37 1.89 -5.19 7.85
C ILE A 37 1.55 -6.26 6.84
N VAL A 38 2.30 -7.36 6.90
CA VAL A 38 2.00 -8.59 6.18
C VAL A 38 1.65 -9.62 7.25
N PRO A 39 0.36 -9.84 7.53
CA PRO A 39 -0.03 -10.56 8.75
C PRO A 39 0.19 -12.06 8.70
N ASP A 40 0.34 -12.62 7.51
CA ASP A 40 0.33 -14.08 7.37
C ASP A 40 1.70 -14.68 7.16
N ARG A 41 2.78 -13.92 7.36
CA ARG A 41 4.10 -14.48 7.18
C ARG A 41 5.14 -13.73 7.99
N VAL A 42 6.21 -14.44 8.30
CA VAL A 42 7.40 -13.87 8.93
C VAL A 42 8.58 -14.33 8.11
N ASP A 43 9.33 -13.38 7.57
CA ASP A 43 10.51 -13.66 6.76
C ASP A 43 11.71 -13.06 7.44
N GLU A 44 12.90 -13.58 7.13
CA GLU A 44 14.13 -13.01 7.69
C GLU A 44 14.37 -11.61 7.15
N SER A 45 13.97 -11.37 5.91
CA SER A 45 14.12 -10.07 5.30
C SER A 45 13.04 -9.88 4.24
N GLY A 46 12.74 -8.64 3.92
CA GLY A 46 11.80 -8.30 2.88
C GLY A 46 11.83 -6.80 2.67
N VAL A 47 11.19 -6.34 1.61
CA VAL A 47 11.16 -4.94 1.25
C VAL A 47 9.72 -4.53 1.01
N CYS A 48 9.32 -3.43 1.64
CA CYS A 48 8.04 -2.80 1.37
C CYS A 48 8.25 -1.61 0.46
N THR A 49 7.41 -1.46 -0.54
CA THR A 49 7.46 -0.35 -1.47
C THR A 49 6.13 0.38 -1.41
N LEU A 50 6.17 1.69 -1.15
CA LEU A 50 4.99 2.53 -1.26
C LEU A 50 5.00 3.15 -2.65
N SER A 51 3.92 2.95 -3.38
CA SER A 51 3.75 3.53 -4.71
C SER A 51 2.68 4.61 -4.63
N ALA A 52 2.92 5.74 -5.25
CA ALA A 52 1.99 6.86 -5.28
C ALA A 52 1.82 7.30 -6.73
N GLU A 53 0.59 7.54 -7.12
CA GLU A 53 0.29 7.93 -8.50
C GLU A 53 -0.77 9.02 -8.53
N SER A 54 -0.56 10.03 -9.37
CA SER A 54 -1.52 11.11 -9.58
C SER A 54 -1.34 11.63 -11.00
N ASN A 55 -2.39 11.52 -11.81
CA ASN A 55 -2.42 12.10 -13.18
C ASN A 55 -1.19 11.72 -14.00
N GLY A 56 -0.76 10.47 -13.91
CA GLY A 56 0.39 9.98 -14.67
C GLY A 56 1.73 10.19 -13.99
N ASP A 57 1.77 10.96 -12.89
CA ASP A 57 2.98 11.12 -12.10
C ASP A 57 3.07 9.93 -11.15
N LYS A 58 4.16 9.18 -11.24
CA LYS A 58 4.35 7.97 -10.43
C LYS A 58 5.61 8.11 -9.61
N ARG A 59 5.46 7.83 -8.33
CA ARG A 59 6.59 7.91 -7.38
C ARG A 59 6.54 6.69 -6.48
N SER A 60 7.72 6.30 -5.99
CA SER A 60 7.79 5.17 -5.08
C SER A 60 8.97 5.32 -4.16
N ALA A 61 8.90 4.63 -3.02
CA ALA A 61 9.99 4.56 -2.07
C ALA A 61 9.96 3.20 -1.40
N ASP A 62 11.14 2.68 -1.10
CA ASP A 62 11.31 1.37 -0.50
C ASP A 62 11.77 1.53 0.94
N LEU A 63 11.38 0.54 1.76
CA LEU A 63 11.85 0.46 3.14
C LEU A 63 11.95 -1.01 3.51
N GLU A 64 13.05 -1.40 4.15
CA GLU A 64 13.18 -2.76 4.61
C GLU A 64 12.12 -3.07 5.65
N ALA A 65 11.44 -4.21 5.46
CA ALA A 65 10.46 -4.68 6.43
C ALA A 65 11.18 -5.41 7.55
N GLY A 66 10.64 -5.29 8.76
CA GLY A 66 11.18 -5.97 9.92
C GLY A 66 10.23 -7.05 10.41
N PRO A 67 10.77 -8.21 10.83
CA PRO A 67 9.90 -9.24 11.36
C PRO A 67 9.47 -8.94 12.79
N THR A 68 8.23 -9.28 13.09
CA THR A 68 7.73 -9.38 14.45
C THR A 68 7.54 -10.86 14.74
N PRO A 69 7.12 -11.24 15.94
CA PRO A 69 6.89 -12.68 16.18
C PRO A 69 5.88 -13.33 15.26
N THR A 70 4.93 -12.57 14.71
CA THR A 70 3.85 -13.14 13.92
C THR A 70 3.62 -12.48 12.57
N THR A 71 4.28 -11.37 12.27
CA THR A 71 4.03 -10.62 11.03
C THR A 71 5.32 -10.03 10.50
N MET A 72 5.23 -9.47 9.29
CA MET A 72 6.24 -8.54 8.79
C MET A 72 5.68 -7.12 8.91
N ASN A 73 6.50 -6.19 9.35
CA ASN A 73 6.09 -4.81 9.57
C ASN A 73 6.82 -3.91 8.58
N CYS A 74 6.06 -3.17 7.78
CA CYS A 74 6.65 -2.31 6.76
C CYS A 74 7.24 -1.01 7.33
N GLY A 75 6.80 -0.59 8.52
CA GLY A 75 7.22 0.73 9.00
C GLY A 75 6.57 1.83 8.18
N GLU A 76 6.92 3.07 8.48
CA GLU A 76 6.32 4.21 7.80
C GLU A 76 7.19 4.65 6.64
N ILE A 77 6.59 4.78 5.46
CA ILE A 77 7.26 5.23 4.25
C ILE A 77 6.65 6.58 3.87
N ARG A 78 7.49 7.56 3.54
CA ARG A 78 7.06 8.91 3.18
C ARG A 78 7.61 9.26 1.80
N ILE A 79 6.77 9.89 0.98
CA ILE A 79 7.16 10.29 -0.39
C ILE A 79 6.80 11.76 -0.58
N PRO A 80 7.77 12.62 -0.89
CA PRO A 80 7.47 14.02 -1.23
C PRO A 80 6.70 14.09 -2.54
N VAL A 81 5.61 14.85 -2.54
CA VAL A 81 4.75 14.99 -3.73
C VAL A 81 4.15 16.38 -3.78
N PRO A 82 3.78 16.87 -4.98
CA PRO A 82 3.02 18.12 -5.07
C PRO A 82 1.59 17.92 -4.60
N PRO A 83 0.86 19.02 -4.39
CA PRO A 83 -0.55 18.95 -4.00
C PRO A 83 -1.37 18.19 -5.03
N GLY A 84 -2.45 17.56 -4.57
CA GLY A 84 -3.38 16.86 -5.43
C GLY A 84 -3.84 15.56 -4.79
N ASP A 85 -4.60 14.80 -5.56
CA ASP A 85 -5.09 13.50 -5.13
C ASP A 85 -4.12 12.43 -5.57
N TRP A 86 -3.72 11.59 -4.62
CA TRP A 86 -2.73 10.54 -4.89
C TRP A 86 -3.29 9.19 -4.48
N SER A 87 -3.11 8.21 -5.37
CA SER A 87 -3.45 6.81 -5.06
C SER A 87 -2.23 6.12 -4.50
N LEU A 88 -2.41 5.41 -3.40
CA LEU A 88 -1.31 4.74 -2.70
C LEU A 88 -1.53 3.24 -2.69
N ARG A 89 -0.46 2.49 -2.83
CA ARG A 89 -0.45 1.03 -2.70
C ARG A 89 0.86 0.61 -2.07
N LEU A 90 0.77 -0.35 -1.13
CA LEU A 90 1.95 -0.98 -0.56
C LEU A 90 2.18 -2.33 -1.24
N THR A 91 3.43 -2.61 -1.54
CA THR A 91 3.85 -3.90 -2.09
C THR A 91 4.92 -4.46 -1.18
N TYR A 92 4.89 -5.77 -0.94
CA TYR A 92 5.89 -6.47 -0.14
C TYR A 92 6.53 -7.54 -0.98
N THR A 93 7.85 -7.61 -0.97
CA THR A 93 8.58 -8.67 -1.66
C THR A 93 9.60 -9.29 -0.72
N SER A 94 9.74 -10.61 -0.78
CA SER A 94 10.72 -11.35 -0.01
C SER A 94 11.05 -12.61 -0.79
N GLY A 95 12.29 -12.72 -1.26
CA GLY A 95 12.66 -13.85 -2.11
C GLY A 95 11.78 -13.89 -3.33
N SER A 96 11.09 -15.02 -3.55
CA SER A 96 10.19 -15.17 -4.68
C SER A 96 8.75 -14.80 -4.34
N TYR A 97 8.48 -14.39 -3.11
CA TYR A 97 7.13 -14.00 -2.70
C TYR A 97 6.89 -12.53 -3.01
N SER A 98 5.68 -12.23 -3.45
CA SER A 98 5.27 -10.85 -3.70
C SER A 98 3.80 -10.72 -3.33
N GLY A 99 3.48 -9.67 -2.58
CA GLY A 99 2.10 -9.38 -2.20
C GLY A 99 1.86 -7.88 -2.26
N PHE A 100 0.59 -7.47 -2.20
CA PHE A 100 0.26 -6.05 -2.27
C PHE A 100 -1.01 -5.76 -1.50
N SER A 101 -1.17 -4.48 -1.18
CA SER A 101 -2.38 -3.98 -0.52
C SER A 101 -3.40 -3.55 -1.56
N GLY A 102 -4.61 -3.27 -1.11
CA GLY A 102 -5.55 -2.50 -1.92
C GLY A 102 -5.04 -1.08 -2.11
N GLN A 103 -5.72 -0.34 -2.95
CA GLN A 103 -5.40 1.07 -3.18
C GLN A 103 -6.23 1.96 -2.29
N VAL A 104 -5.62 3.03 -1.81
CA VAL A 104 -6.34 4.09 -1.10
C VAL A 104 -5.99 5.41 -1.76
N THR A 105 -6.87 6.40 -1.61
CA THR A 105 -6.64 7.72 -2.17
C THR A 105 -6.54 8.73 -1.03
N VAL A 106 -5.53 9.59 -1.11
CA VAL A 106 -5.32 10.67 -0.15
C VAL A 106 -5.21 11.98 -0.91
N THR A 107 -5.52 13.08 -0.24
CA THR A 107 -5.42 14.41 -0.83
C THR A 107 -4.33 15.19 -0.12
N VAL A 108 -3.38 15.68 -0.90
CA VAL A 108 -2.28 16.52 -0.41
C VAL A 108 -2.70 17.97 -0.55
N PRO A 109 -2.77 18.72 0.54
CA PRO A 109 -3.18 20.12 0.47
C PRO A 109 -2.21 21.02 -0.27
#